data_3e49401861b3ece0295a9088f5c3aa88
#
_entry.id   3e49401861b3ece0295a9088f5c3aa88
#
_cell.length_a   1.000
_cell.length_b   1.000
_cell.length_c   1.000
_cell.angle_alpha   90.00
_cell.angle_beta   90.00
_cell.angle_gamma   90.00
#
_symmetry.space_group_name_H-M   'P 1'
#
loop_
_entity.id
_entity.type
_entity.pdbx_description
1 polymer ?
#
loop_
_entity_poly.entity_id
_entity_poly.type
_entity_poly.pdbx_seq_one_letter_code
_entity_poly.pdbx_strand_id
1 'polypeptide(L)'
;MILGVGTDLIKKDRIQSLYEKYNERFIDKILSPVEKKEVNRLSKQGKINYLSSSFAAKEALVKALGTGFRGIYPPDISVVKDKLGKPSLTSTKLDAIKHHLSITNTDSYTLSFVVL
;
A
#
# COMPACT_ATOMS: atom_id res chain seq x y z
N MET A 1 -3.41 -12.99 20.60
CA MET A 1 -4.80 -12.77 20.17
C MET A 1 -4.80 -11.97 18.86
N ILE A 2 -5.57 -12.42 17.90
CA ILE A 2 -5.77 -11.67 16.64
C ILE A 2 -6.84 -10.61 16.89
N LEU A 3 -6.50 -9.35 16.62
CA LEU A 3 -7.40 -8.22 16.81
C LEU A 3 -8.13 -7.81 15.52
N GLY A 4 -7.58 -8.18 14.38
CA GLY A 4 -8.18 -7.85 13.10
C GLY A 4 -7.45 -8.51 11.94
N VAL A 5 -8.18 -8.70 10.85
CA VAL A 5 -7.67 -9.29 9.60
C VAL A 5 -8.17 -8.45 8.44
N GLY A 6 -7.31 -8.16 7.51
CA GLY A 6 -7.67 -7.45 6.29
C GLY A 6 -6.97 -8.04 5.08
N THR A 7 -7.69 -8.11 3.97
CA THR A 7 -7.14 -8.51 2.68
C THR A 7 -7.57 -7.52 1.62
N ASP A 8 -6.75 -7.40 0.59
CA ASP A 8 -7.11 -6.61 -0.58
C ASP A 8 -6.51 -7.23 -1.83
N LEU A 9 -7.29 -7.31 -2.88
CA LEU A 9 -6.90 -7.84 -4.17
C LEU A 9 -7.05 -6.72 -5.21
N ILE A 10 -5.96 -6.38 -5.86
CA ILE A 10 -5.93 -5.31 -6.86
C ILE A 10 -5.55 -5.85 -8.22
N LYS A 11 -6.31 -5.45 -9.23
CA LYS A 11 -5.97 -5.71 -10.62
C LYS A 11 -5.02 -4.61 -11.12
N LYS A 12 -3.82 -5.00 -11.56
CA LYS A 12 -2.77 -4.04 -11.97
C LYS A 12 -3.18 -3.19 -13.16
N ASP A 13 -3.98 -3.72 -14.07
CA ASP A 13 -4.49 -2.95 -15.20
C ASP A 13 -5.30 -1.74 -14.75
N ARG A 14 -6.07 -1.87 -13.67
CA ARG A 14 -6.83 -0.76 -13.10
C ARG A 14 -5.91 0.34 -12.57
N ILE A 15 -4.84 -0.06 -11.88
CA ILE A 15 -3.85 0.89 -11.37
C ILE A 15 -3.14 1.59 -12.51
N GLN A 16 -2.77 0.86 -13.55
CA GLN A 16 -2.14 1.41 -14.74
C GLN A 16 -3.03 2.45 -15.41
N SER A 17 -4.31 2.14 -15.60
CA SER A 17 -5.29 3.06 -16.20
C SER A 17 -5.43 4.35 -15.39
N LEU A 18 -5.50 4.25 -14.07
CA LEU A 18 -5.60 5.42 -13.19
C LEU A 18 -4.32 6.26 -13.21
N TYR A 19 -3.17 5.60 -13.20
CA TYR A 19 -1.89 6.30 -13.29
C TYR A 19 -1.71 7.01 -14.63
N GLU A 20 -2.07 6.37 -15.74
CA GLU A 20 -2.00 6.98 -17.08
C GLU A 20 -2.95 8.16 -17.21
N LYS A 21 -4.10 8.11 -16.57
CA LYS A 21 -5.11 9.18 -16.62
C LYS A 21 -4.75 10.38 -15.74
N TYR A 22 -4.25 10.14 -14.51
CA TYR A 22 -4.07 11.19 -13.50
C TYR A 22 -2.62 11.50 -13.17
N ASN A 23 -1.65 10.67 -13.59
CA ASN A 23 -0.22 10.87 -13.39
C ASN A 23 0.15 11.19 -11.92
N GLU A 24 0.83 12.31 -11.68
CA GLU A 24 1.27 12.71 -10.34
C GLU A 24 0.13 12.87 -9.34
N ARG A 25 -1.05 13.25 -9.80
CA ARG A 25 -2.22 13.37 -8.91
C ARG A 25 -2.63 12.04 -8.32
N PHE A 26 -2.48 10.94 -9.08
CA PHE A 26 -2.75 9.60 -8.57
C PHE A 26 -1.69 9.17 -7.57
N ILE A 27 -0.41 9.43 -7.88
CA ILE A 27 0.69 9.17 -6.95
C ILE A 27 0.45 9.91 -5.62
N ASP A 28 0.09 11.19 -5.68
CA ASP A 28 -0.16 12.01 -4.48
C ASP A 28 -1.32 11.49 -3.63
N LYS A 29 -2.30 10.83 -4.24
CA LYS A 29 -3.43 10.24 -3.51
C LYS A 29 -3.09 8.92 -2.83
N ILE A 30 -2.09 8.20 -3.31
CA ILE A 30 -1.79 6.84 -2.85
C ILE A 30 -0.56 6.81 -1.95
N LEU A 31 0.49 7.56 -2.30
CA LEU A 31 1.80 7.42 -1.68
C LEU A 31 2.08 8.47 -0.61
N SER A 32 2.77 8.04 0.44
CA SER A 32 3.33 8.94 1.45
C SER A 32 4.55 9.68 0.89
N PRO A 33 5.02 10.75 1.56
CA PRO A 33 6.23 11.46 1.12
C PRO A 33 7.45 10.55 1.00
N VAL A 34 7.61 9.59 1.90
CA VAL A 34 8.73 8.63 1.86
C VAL A 34 8.64 7.74 0.63
N GLU A 35 7.45 7.23 0.34
CA GLU A 35 7.22 6.37 -0.81
C GLU A 35 7.40 7.09 -2.15
N LYS A 36 7.06 8.37 -2.22
CA LYS A 36 7.25 9.17 -3.45
C LYS A 36 8.70 9.24 -3.88
N LYS A 37 9.63 9.29 -2.93
CA LYS A 37 11.06 9.28 -3.23
C LYS A 37 11.50 7.98 -3.90
N GLU A 38 10.93 6.86 -3.46
CA GLU A 38 11.25 5.56 -4.04
C GLU A 38 10.66 5.38 -5.43
N VAL A 39 9.40 5.77 -5.61
CA VAL A 39 8.69 5.53 -6.87
C VAL A 39 9.31 6.29 -8.03
N ASN A 40 9.87 7.46 -7.79
CA ASN A 40 10.47 8.29 -8.84
C ASN A 40 11.68 7.63 -9.52
N ARG A 41 12.32 6.66 -8.87
CA ARG A 41 13.47 5.94 -9.40
C ARG A 41 13.10 4.76 -10.29
N LEU A 42 11.82 4.43 -10.34
CA LEU A 42 11.37 3.19 -10.99
C LEU A 42 10.98 3.42 -12.45
N SER A 43 11.07 2.34 -13.24
CA SER A 43 10.50 2.29 -14.58
C SER A 43 8.98 2.43 -14.52
N LYS A 44 8.33 2.61 -15.67
CA LYS A 44 6.86 2.68 -15.72
C LYS A 44 6.23 1.44 -15.11
N GLN A 45 6.69 0.24 -15.48
CA GLN A 45 6.15 -1.01 -14.92
C GLN A 45 6.45 -1.13 -13.43
N GLY A 46 7.63 -0.72 -13.00
CA GLY A 46 8.00 -0.67 -11.58
C GLY A 46 7.09 0.26 -10.79
N LYS A 47 6.71 1.40 -11.35
CA LYS A 47 5.76 2.32 -10.72
C LYS A 47 4.39 1.69 -10.54
N ILE A 48 3.88 0.98 -11.55
CA ILE A 48 2.60 0.29 -11.47
C ILE A 48 2.63 -0.77 -10.36
N ASN A 49 3.68 -1.57 -10.33
CA ASN A 49 3.85 -2.60 -9.29
C ASN A 49 3.94 -1.98 -7.90
N TYR A 50 4.69 -0.90 -7.77
CA TYR A 50 4.87 -0.20 -6.49
C TYR A 50 3.56 0.41 -5.98
N LEU A 51 2.83 1.11 -6.86
CA LEU A 51 1.53 1.70 -6.54
C LEU A 51 0.52 0.62 -6.13
N SER A 52 0.48 -0.49 -6.87
CA SER A 52 -0.42 -1.61 -6.59
C SER A 52 -0.14 -2.22 -5.21
N SER A 53 1.14 -2.49 -4.91
CA SER A 53 1.54 -3.07 -3.62
C SER A 53 1.27 -2.13 -2.45
N SER A 54 1.60 -0.86 -2.62
CA SER A 54 1.37 0.15 -1.57
C SER A 54 -0.11 0.31 -1.28
N PHE A 55 -0.93 0.47 -2.31
CA PHE A 55 -2.36 0.67 -2.13
C PHE A 55 -3.04 -0.57 -1.53
N ALA A 56 -2.70 -1.77 -2.02
CA ALA A 56 -3.26 -3.00 -1.49
C ALA A 56 -2.94 -3.18 0.01
N ALA A 57 -1.70 -2.90 0.41
CA ALA A 57 -1.28 -2.99 1.81
C ALA A 57 -2.06 -2.03 2.71
N LYS A 58 -2.29 -0.80 2.25
CA LYS A 58 -3.02 0.23 2.99
C LYS A 58 -4.51 -0.09 3.11
N GLU A 59 -5.10 -0.58 2.04
CA GLU A 59 -6.49 -1.06 2.06
C GLU A 59 -6.64 -2.23 3.04
N ALA A 60 -5.73 -3.19 3.01
CA ALA A 60 -5.76 -4.34 3.92
C ALA A 60 -5.62 -3.89 5.38
N LEU A 61 -4.76 -2.89 5.65
CA LEU A 61 -4.60 -2.34 7.00
C LEU A 61 -5.90 -1.75 7.53
N VAL A 62 -6.54 -0.87 6.76
CA VAL A 62 -7.75 -0.20 7.24
C VAL A 62 -8.95 -1.14 7.32
N LYS A 63 -8.97 -2.21 6.54
CA LYS A 63 -9.91 -3.31 6.71
C LYS A 63 -9.67 -4.06 8.01
N ALA A 64 -8.41 -4.34 8.33
CA ALA A 64 -8.04 -5.01 9.59
C ALA A 64 -8.38 -4.14 10.80
N LEU A 65 -8.23 -2.81 10.69
CA LEU A 65 -8.64 -1.86 11.72
C LEU A 65 -10.16 -1.75 11.85
N GLY A 66 -10.90 -2.11 10.80
CA GLY A 66 -12.35 -1.99 10.76
C GLY A 66 -12.87 -0.59 10.52
N THR A 67 -11.98 0.37 10.20
CA THR A 67 -12.35 1.78 10.06
C THR A 67 -12.54 2.25 8.63
N GLY A 68 -11.93 1.56 7.65
CA GLY A 68 -11.73 2.10 6.32
C GLY A 68 -10.87 3.36 6.40
N PHE A 69 -10.83 4.14 5.32
CA PHE A 69 -10.09 5.41 5.29
C PHE A 69 -10.93 6.53 5.91
N ARG A 70 -11.06 6.52 7.24
CA ARG A 70 -11.75 7.55 8.01
C ARG A 70 -10.77 8.21 8.97
N GLY A 71 -10.44 9.47 8.69
CA GLY A 71 -9.44 10.22 9.47
C GLY A 71 -8.00 9.81 9.20
N ILE A 72 -7.79 8.75 8.44
CA ILE A 72 -6.49 8.32 7.94
C ILE A 72 -6.65 7.98 6.47
N TYR A 73 -5.73 8.44 5.65
CA TYR A 73 -5.79 8.28 4.20
C TYR A 73 -4.51 7.61 3.69
N PRO A 74 -4.51 7.07 2.45
CA PRO A 74 -3.33 6.37 1.94
C PRO A 74 -2.00 7.13 2.09
N PRO A 75 -1.91 8.44 1.83
CA PRO A 75 -0.65 9.18 2.02
C PRO A 75 -0.17 9.28 3.48
N ASP A 76 -1.03 9.01 4.44
CA ASP A 76 -0.66 9.00 5.87
C ASP A 76 0.06 7.72 6.28
N ILE A 77 0.05 6.71 5.44
CA ILE A 77 0.61 5.38 5.68
C ILE A 77 1.76 5.15 4.73
N SER A 78 2.84 4.56 5.23
CA SER A 78 3.98 4.16 4.42
C SER A 78 4.20 2.66 4.50
N VAL A 79 4.45 2.03 3.36
CA VAL A 79 4.95 0.67 3.29
C VAL A 79 6.47 0.78 3.25
N VAL A 80 7.14 0.21 4.25
CA VAL A 80 8.59 0.21 4.34
C VAL A 80 9.10 -1.22 4.37
N LYS A 81 10.32 -1.43 3.87
CA LYS A 81 10.95 -2.75 3.84
C LYS A 81 12.18 -2.77 4.71
N ASP A 82 12.40 -3.88 5.40
CA ASP A 82 13.63 -4.11 6.15
C ASP A 82 14.77 -4.55 5.22
N LYS A 83 15.92 -4.87 5.78
CA LYS A 83 17.11 -5.29 5.02
C LYS A 83 16.88 -6.56 4.20
N LEU A 84 15.97 -7.42 4.63
CA LEU A 84 15.63 -8.67 3.95
C LEU A 84 14.48 -8.51 2.97
N GLY A 85 13.93 -7.30 2.84
CA GLY A 85 12.80 -7.02 1.97
C GLY A 85 11.44 -7.29 2.58
N LYS A 86 11.36 -7.60 3.87
CA LYS A 86 10.09 -7.83 4.55
C LYS A 86 9.33 -6.51 4.71
N PRO A 87 8.08 -6.43 4.20
CA PRO A 87 7.30 -5.20 4.31
C PRO A 87 6.69 -5.02 5.69
N SER A 88 6.56 -3.77 6.10
CA SER A 88 5.78 -3.37 7.27
C SER A 88 5.11 -2.02 6.99
N LEU A 89 4.18 -1.64 7.86
CA LEU A 89 3.40 -0.41 7.73
C LEU A 89 3.74 0.54 8.86
N THR A 90 3.92 1.81 8.52
CA THR A 90 4.08 2.90 9.49
C THR A 90 3.11 4.03 9.18
N SER A 91 2.73 4.80 10.19
CA SER A 91 1.89 5.97 10.00
C SER A 91 2.16 7.01 11.08
N THR A 92 2.11 8.28 10.69
CA THR A 92 2.21 9.41 11.62
C THR A 92 0.91 9.63 12.39
N LYS A 93 -0.20 9.06 11.93
CA LYS A 93 -1.53 9.21 12.54
C LYS A 93 -1.95 8.03 13.39
N LEU A 94 -1.17 6.95 13.40
CA LEU A 94 -1.41 5.77 14.21
C LEU A 94 -0.21 5.53 15.10
N ASP A 95 -0.46 5.17 16.35
CA ASP A 95 0.58 4.65 17.22
C ASP A 95 1.16 3.37 16.61
N ALA A 96 2.39 3.02 17.01
CA ALA A 96 3.01 1.78 16.54
C ALA A 96 2.09 0.59 16.82
N ILE A 97 1.57 -0.02 15.77
CA ILE A 97 0.67 -1.17 15.88
C ILE A 97 1.45 -2.41 15.55
N LYS A 98 1.39 -3.39 16.46
CA LYS A 98 1.92 -4.71 16.19
C LYS A 98 1.08 -5.34 15.07
N HIS A 99 1.73 -5.66 13.96
CA HIS A 99 1.04 -6.19 12.79
C HIS A 99 1.95 -7.13 12.00
N HIS A 100 1.31 -7.92 11.16
CA HIS A 100 2.00 -8.72 10.16
C HIS A 100 1.41 -8.38 8.79
N LEU A 101 2.28 -8.20 7.81
CA LEU A 101 1.91 -7.85 6.44
C LEU A 101 2.53 -8.84 5.48
N SER A 102 1.73 -9.35 4.56
CA SER A 102 2.21 -10.15 3.44
C SER A 102 1.65 -9.58 2.14
N ILE A 103 2.50 -9.50 1.13
CA ILE A 103 2.13 -9.00 -0.19
C ILE A 103 2.56 -10.03 -1.23
N THR A 104 1.64 -10.38 -2.13
CA THR A 104 1.90 -11.31 -3.21
C THR A 104 1.55 -10.63 -4.53
N ASN A 105 2.47 -10.70 -5.47
CA ASN A 105 2.31 -10.11 -6.80
C ASN A 105 2.34 -11.20 -7.87
N THR A 106 1.41 -11.10 -8.83
CA THR A 106 1.47 -11.81 -10.10
C THR A 106 1.62 -10.78 -11.23
N ASP A 107 1.64 -11.23 -12.47
CA ASP A 107 1.66 -10.30 -13.62
C ASP A 107 0.42 -9.39 -13.64
N SER A 108 -0.72 -9.89 -13.20
CA SER A 108 -2.02 -9.21 -13.32
C SER A 108 -2.57 -8.70 -12.01
N TYR A 109 -2.16 -9.24 -10.87
CA TYR A 109 -2.77 -8.96 -9.57
C TYR A 109 -1.76 -8.69 -8.48
N THR A 110 -2.18 -7.89 -7.49
CA THR A 110 -1.51 -7.74 -6.21
C THR A 110 -2.49 -8.14 -5.11
N LEU A 111 -2.08 -9.05 -4.25
CA LEU A 111 -2.83 -9.47 -3.06
C LEU A 111 -2.08 -9.01 -1.83
N SER A 112 -2.77 -8.42 -0.88
CA SER A 112 -2.22 -8.03 0.41
C SER A 112 -3.03 -8.62 1.54
N PHE A 113 -2.34 -8.98 2.63
CA PHE A 113 -2.95 -9.57 3.82
C PHE A 113 -2.32 -8.96 5.07
N VAL A 114 -3.16 -8.40 5.95
CA VAL A 114 -2.72 -7.81 7.21
C VAL A 114 -3.40 -8.52 8.37
N VAL A 115 -2.61 -8.85 9.38
CA VAL A 115 -3.09 -9.41 10.65
C VAL A 115 -2.64 -8.48 11.78
N LEU A 116 -3.59 -8.08 12.60
CA LEU A 116 -3.33 -7.27 13.80
C LEU A 116 -3.38 -8.12 15.06
#